data_c31454faac38d2ed0f72cf289467c9d7
#
_entry.id   c31454faac38d2ed0f72cf289467c9d7
#
_cell.length_a   1.000
_cell.length_b   1.000
_cell.length_c   1.000
_cell.angle_alpha   90.00
_cell.angle_beta   90.00
_cell.angle_gamma   90.00
#
_symmetry.space_group_name_H-M   'P 1'
#
loop_
_entity.id
_entity.type
_entity.pdbx_description
1 polymer ?
#
loop_
_entity_poly.entity_id
_entity_poly.type
_entity_poly.pdbx_seq_one_letter_code
_entity_poly.pdbx_strand_id
1 'polypeptide(L)'
;MAKKGIRYAVFGLLGANNTYTGGKYLAPVAAFNGTPNKSSVKDYGDDRCVEVSNETMGAALSVELTNDDLEIYAMLLGHTLTEGELVYNTDDEAPYVGTGAIGLSGKKWRAKFYKKVLFSEPNDENSTKQESTTFGHITLEGEAVPLEDGSWKIEKEFDTFDAAKTYLNGLVGITTTP
;
A
#
# COMPACT_ATOMS: atom_id res chain seq x y z
N MET A 1 1.99 5.96 -22.21
CA MET A 1 3.37 5.50 -21.91
C MET A 1 3.31 4.26 -21.06
N ALA A 2 4.15 3.26 -21.33
CA ALA A 2 4.16 2.01 -20.57
C ALA A 2 4.70 2.22 -19.14
N LYS A 3 4.03 1.63 -18.15
CA LYS A 3 4.52 1.54 -16.77
C LYS A 3 5.63 0.49 -16.74
N LYS A 4 6.77 0.80 -16.11
CA LYS A 4 7.89 -0.13 -15.94
C LYS A 4 8.23 -0.21 -14.46
N GLY A 5 8.11 -1.40 -13.90
CA GLY A 5 8.61 -1.78 -12.58
C GLY A 5 8.19 -0.89 -11.41
N ILE A 6 8.23 -1.48 -10.26
CA ILE A 6 8.18 -0.80 -8.98
C ILE A 6 9.55 -0.89 -8.33
N ARG A 7 9.96 0.11 -7.57
CA ARG A 7 11.34 0.16 -7.09
C ARG A 7 11.51 0.45 -5.60
N TYR A 8 10.54 1.09 -5.00
CA TYR A 8 10.65 1.55 -3.62
C TYR A 8 9.25 1.67 -3.04
N ALA A 9 9.04 1.13 -1.85
CA ALA A 9 7.79 1.27 -1.13
C ALA A 9 8.04 1.64 0.33
N VAL A 10 7.16 2.45 0.88
CA VAL A 10 7.22 2.92 2.26
C VAL A 10 5.84 2.86 2.89
N PHE A 11 5.81 2.81 4.21
CA PHE A 11 4.60 3.00 4.98
C PHE A 11 4.88 3.82 6.24
N GLY A 12 3.83 4.38 6.83
CA GLY A 12 3.87 5.08 8.09
C GLY A 12 2.54 5.00 8.80
N LEU A 13 2.55 4.97 10.12
CA LEU A 13 1.33 4.91 10.93
C LEU A 13 0.57 6.22 10.81
N LEU A 14 -0.73 6.14 10.52
CA LEU A 14 -1.60 7.30 10.44
C LEU A 14 -1.94 7.79 11.86
N GLY A 15 -1.53 9.01 12.16
CA GLY A 15 -1.84 9.70 13.42
C GLY A 15 -2.93 10.74 13.28
N ALA A 16 -3.09 11.54 14.34
CA ALA A 16 -4.00 12.67 14.35
C ALA A 16 -3.63 13.70 13.26
N ASN A 17 -4.64 14.46 12.79
CA ASN A 17 -4.49 15.48 11.75
C ASN A 17 -3.89 14.99 10.43
N ASN A 18 -4.13 13.71 10.09
CA ASN A 18 -3.63 13.10 8.85
C ASN A 18 -2.10 13.17 8.70
N THR A 19 -1.39 13.12 9.81
CA THR A 19 0.08 13.04 9.86
C THR A 19 0.52 11.59 9.98
N TYR A 20 1.71 11.28 9.48
CA TYR A 20 2.26 9.92 9.54
C TYR A 20 3.51 9.90 10.42
N THR A 21 3.63 8.85 11.23
CA THR A 21 4.74 8.63 12.14
C THR A 21 5.29 7.21 12.02
N GLY A 22 6.52 6.99 12.51
CA GLY A 22 7.13 5.67 12.49
C GLY A 22 7.38 5.13 11.07
N GLY A 23 7.59 6.02 10.11
CA GLY A 23 7.80 5.63 8.72
C GLY A 23 8.94 4.64 8.54
N LYS A 24 8.68 3.58 7.78
CA LYS A 24 9.67 2.56 7.41
C LYS A 24 9.61 2.23 5.94
N TYR A 25 10.73 1.71 5.44
CA TYR A 25 10.79 1.04 4.16
C TYR A 25 10.02 -0.28 4.23
N LEU A 26 9.08 -0.44 3.33
CA LEU A 26 8.32 -1.67 3.21
C LEU A 26 9.13 -2.61 2.34
N ALA A 27 9.91 -3.48 2.87
CA ALA A 27 10.72 -4.53 2.22
C ALA A 27 10.86 -4.44 0.66
N PRO A 28 11.78 -5.08 0.01
CA PRO A 28 11.75 -5.12 -1.44
C PRO A 28 10.42 -5.68 -1.93
N VAL A 29 9.67 -4.89 -2.72
CA VAL A 29 8.36 -5.28 -3.25
C VAL A 29 8.49 -5.85 -4.65
N ALA A 30 7.87 -6.99 -4.88
CA ALA A 30 7.72 -7.59 -6.21
C ALA A 30 6.55 -6.95 -6.98
N ALA A 31 5.46 -6.64 -6.29
CA ALA A 31 4.30 -5.96 -6.85
C ALA A 31 3.65 -5.02 -5.83
N PHE A 32 3.06 -3.94 -6.34
CA PHE A 32 2.26 -2.99 -5.56
C PHE A 32 1.08 -2.54 -6.42
N ASN A 33 -0.06 -3.20 -6.22
CA ASN A 33 -1.24 -3.01 -7.03
C ASN A 33 -2.35 -2.36 -6.22
N GLY A 34 -3.08 -1.45 -6.85
CA GLY A 34 -4.27 -0.84 -6.27
C GLY A 34 -5.40 -0.84 -7.29
N THR A 35 -6.50 -1.47 -6.94
CA THR A 35 -7.71 -1.57 -7.76
C THR A 35 -8.79 -0.68 -7.15
N PRO A 36 -9.20 0.41 -7.82
CA PRO A 36 -10.25 1.28 -7.30
C PRO A 36 -11.58 0.55 -7.13
N ASN A 37 -12.21 0.73 -5.98
CA ASN A 37 -13.57 0.26 -5.69
C ASN A 37 -14.56 1.24 -6.31
N LYS A 38 -15.22 0.81 -7.38
CA LYS A 38 -16.15 1.63 -8.17
C LYS A 38 -17.59 1.16 -7.94
N SER A 39 -18.45 2.11 -7.64
CA SER A 39 -19.90 1.95 -7.72
C SER A 39 -20.42 2.68 -8.94
N SER A 40 -21.25 2.02 -9.73
CA SER A 40 -21.87 2.61 -10.91
C SER A 40 -23.39 2.46 -10.80
N VAL A 41 -24.08 3.59 -10.76
CA VAL A 41 -25.55 3.65 -10.78
C VAL A 41 -25.97 4.19 -12.15
N LYS A 42 -26.92 3.49 -12.77
CA LYS A 42 -27.48 3.89 -14.07
C LYS A 42 -28.92 4.28 -13.88
N ASP A 43 -29.29 5.42 -14.43
CA ASP A 43 -30.69 5.83 -14.54
C ASP A 43 -31.22 5.57 -15.94
N TYR A 44 -32.44 5.02 -16.01
CA TYR A 44 -33.10 4.63 -17.25
C TYR A 44 -34.38 5.44 -17.46
N GLY A 45 -34.52 6.04 -18.63
CA GLY A 45 -35.73 6.69 -19.09
C GLY A 45 -36.05 6.27 -20.53
N ASP A 46 -37.32 6.00 -20.84
CA ASP A 46 -37.77 5.57 -22.17
C ASP A 46 -36.99 4.40 -22.77
N ASP A 47 -36.75 3.33 -21.94
CA ASP A 47 -35.99 2.12 -22.31
C ASP A 47 -34.54 2.35 -22.75
N ARG A 48 -33.95 3.49 -22.37
CA ARG A 48 -32.52 3.75 -22.59
C ARG A 48 -31.85 4.33 -21.35
N CYS A 49 -30.56 4.05 -21.23
CA CYS A 49 -29.74 4.63 -20.18
C CYS A 49 -29.62 6.15 -20.43
N VAL A 50 -30.13 6.95 -19.52
CA VAL A 50 -30.14 8.42 -19.61
C VAL A 50 -28.95 9.01 -18.87
N GLU A 51 -28.59 8.44 -17.73
CA GLU A 51 -27.49 8.94 -16.89
C GLU A 51 -26.71 7.80 -16.24
N VAL A 52 -25.40 7.99 -16.09
CA VAL A 52 -24.50 7.08 -15.40
C VAL A 52 -23.72 7.86 -14.36
N SER A 53 -23.90 7.53 -13.08
CA SER A 53 -23.09 8.07 -11.99
C SER A 53 -22.05 7.02 -11.58
N ASN A 54 -20.78 7.43 -11.55
CA ASN A 54 -19.66 6.58 -11.10
C ASN A 54 -19.04 7.20 -9.86
N GLU A 55 -19.04 6.44 -8.77
CA GLU A 55 -18.40 6.83 -7.52
C GLU A 55 -17.23 5.91 -7.22
N THR A 56 -16.12 6.48 -6.72
CA THR A 56 -14.96 5.72 -6.25
C THR A 56 -14.87 5.84 -4.74
N MET A 57 -15.00 4.72 -4.04
CA MET A 57 -15.07 4.65 -2.57
C MET A 57 -13.75 4.19 -1.92
N GLY A 58 -12.64 4.32 -2.62
CA GLY A 58 -11.33 3.82 -2.17
C GLY A 58 -10.72 2.82 -3.14
N ALA A 59 -9.86 1.95 -2.65
CA ALA A 59 -9.22 0.92 -3.47
C ALA A 59 -8.82 -0.29 -2.64
N ALA A 60 -8.95 -1.48 -3.24
CA ALA A 60 -8.28 -2.68 -2.75
C ALA A 60 -6.80 -2.64 -3.14
N LEU A 61 -5.91 -2.91 -2.20
CA LEU A 61 -4.48 -2.96 -2.36
C LEU A 61 -3.98 -4.39 -2.26
N SER A 62 -3.01 -4.74 -3.10
CA SER A 62 -2.28 -6.00 -3.04
C SER A 62 -0.80 -5.69 -3.18
N VAL A 63 -0.03 -6.05 -2.16
CA VAL A 63 1.41 -5.78 -2.08
C VAL A 63 2.15 -7.09 -1.90
N GLU A 64 3.00 -7.43 -2.88
CA GLU A 64 3.84 -8.63 -2.80
C GLU A 64 5.23 -8.26 -2.27
N LEU A 65 5.59 -8.85 -1.13
CA LEU A 65 6.87 -8.68 -0.48
C LEU A 65 7.80 -9.85 -0.83
N THR A 66 9.07 -9.53 -1.07
CA THR A 66 10.11 -10.54 -1.32
C THR A 66 10.83 -10.96 -0.04
N ASN A 67 10.58 -10.29 1.06
CA ASN A 67 11.19 -10.57 2.36
C ASN A 67 10.11 -10.67 3.44
N ASP A 68 10.28 -11.66 4.32
CA ASP A 68 9.44 -11.92 5.47
C ASP A 68 10.07 -11.24 6.70
N ASP A 69 9.50 -10.10 7.10
CA ASP A 69 10.00 -9.30 8.21
C ASP A 69 8.92 -9.14 9.29
N LEU A 70 9.16 -9.76 10.44
CA LEU A 70 8.23 -9.75 11.58
C LEU A 70 7.98 -8.34 12.13
N GLU A 71 8.94 -7.41 12.00
CA GLU A 71 8.72 -6.03 12.42
C GLU A 71 7.68 -5.31 11.57
N ILE A 72 7.67 -5.62 10.26
CA ILE A 72 6.67 -5.07 9.33
C ILE A 72 5.28 -5.56 9.72
N TYR A 73 5.13 -6.85 10.02
CA TYR A 73 3.85 -7.41 10.46
C TYR A 73 3.38 -6.83 11.80
N ALA A 74 4.28 -6.73 12.77
CA ALA A 74 3.96 -6.11 14.06
C ALA A 74 3.40 -4.70 13.88
N MET A 75 4.01 -3.90 13.00
CA MET A 75 3.58 -2.51 12.77
C MET A 75 2.31 -2.40 11.92
N LEU A 76 2.17 -3.22 10.88
CA LEU A 76 1.03 -3.14 9.96
C LEU A 76 -0.24 -3.79 10.51
N LEU A 77 -0.10 -4.83 11.33
CA LEU A 77 -1.20 -5.65 11.83
C LEU A 77 -1.48 -5.44 13.32
N GLY A 78 -0.63 -4.68 14.01
CA GLY A 78 -0.83 -4.35 15.42
C GLY A 78 -0.43 -5.47 16.39
N HIS A 79 0.35 -6.45 15.94
CA HIS A 79 0.81 -7.56 16.78
C HIS A 79 1.96 -7.16 17.69
N THR A 80 2.12 -7.88 18.79
CA THR A 80 3.20 -7.66 19.75
C THR A 80 4.44 -8.46 19.36
N LEU A 81 5.55 -7.74 19.09
CA LEU A 81 6.85 -8.34 18.83
C LEU A 81 7.75 -8.16 20.05
N THR A 82 8.22 -9.26 20.65
CA THR A 82 9.12 -9.25 21.80
C THR A 82 10.25 -10.26 21.57
N GLU A 83 11.49 -9.81 21.58
CA GLU A 83 12.69 -10.65 21.45
C GLU A 83 12.67 -11.60 20.22
N GLY A 84 12.06 -11.14 19.10
CA GLY A 84 11.94 -11.92 17.87
C GLY A 84 10.77 -12.88 17.83
N GLU A 85 9.91 -12.89 18.86
CA GLU A 85 8.66 -13.63 18.91
C GLU A 85 7.49 -12.69 18.59
N LEU A 86 6.75 -12.98 17.52
CA LEU A 86 5.54 -12.27 17.14
C LEU A 86 4.33 -13.04 17.63
N VAL A 87 3.56 -12.42 18.54
CA VAL A 87 2.36 -13.03 19.13
C VAL A 87 1.13 -12.46 18.46
N TYR A 88 0.28 -13.34 17.94
CA TYR A 88 -1.00 -13.02 17.33
C TYR A 88 -2.12 -13.19 18.36
N ASN A 89 -2.88 -12.15 18.64
CA ASN A 89 -4.06 -12.21 19.48
C ASN A 89 -5.31 -11.83 18.70
N THR A 90 -6.43 -12.42 19.04
CA THR A 90 -7.73 -12.08 18.43
C THR A 90 -8.20 -10.67 18.73
N ASP A 91 -7.63 -10.05 19.77
CA ASP A 91 -7.95 -8.69 20.20
C ASP A 91 -6.99 -7.65 19.61
N ASP A 92 -6.01 -8.08 18.79
CA ASP A 92 -5.11 -7.16 18.11
C ASP A 92 -5.86 -6.38 17.05
N GLU A 93 -5.67 -5.06 17.06
CA GLU A 93 -6.26 -4.15 16.07
C GLU A 93 -5.18 -3.61 15.13
N ALA A 94 -5.34 -3.90 13.84
CA ALA A 94 -4.46 -3.34 12.82
C ALA A 94 -4.61 -1.82 12.75
N PRO A 95 -3.53 -1.05 12.83
CA PRO A 95 -3.60 0.40 12.72
C PRO A 95 -3.83 0.83 11.27
N TYR A 96 -4.45 1.98 11.07
CA TYR A 96 -4.45 2.62 9.77
C TYR A 96 -3.06 3.15 9.44
N VAL A 97 -2.64 2.92 8.22
CA VAL A 97 -1.33 3.37 7.72
C VAL A 97 -1.47 4.14 6.40
N GLY A 98 -0.52 5.04 6.16
CA GLY A 98 -0.29 5.54 4.81
C GLY A 98 0.79 4.70 4.15
N THR A 99 0.60 4.31 2.91
CA THR A 99 1.57 3.51 2.16
C THR A 99 1.71 4.00 0.74
N GLY A 100 2.92 3.91 0.22
CA GLY A 100 3.19 4.37 -1.12
C GLY A 100 4.38 3.69 -1.78
N ALA A 101 4.43 3.81 -3.09
CA ALA A 101 5.48 3.21 -3.88
C ALA A 101 5.85 4.08 -5.08
N ILE A 102 7.08 3.88 -5.59
CA ILE A 102 7.60 4.58 -6.74
C ILE A 102 7.68 3.61 -7.92
N GLY A 103 7.11 4.02 -9.04
CA GLY A 103 7.21 3.30 -10.31
C GLY A 103 7.71 4.20 -11.42
N LEU A 104 8.33 3.60 -12.43
CA LEU A 104 8.74 4.32 -13.64
C LEU A 104 7.56 4.38 -14.63
N SER A 105 7.20 5.57 -15.07
CA SER A 105 6.17 5.82 -16.07
C SER A 105 6.77 6.59 -17.26
N GLY A 106 7.11 5.86 -18.31
CA GLY A 106 7.84 6.44 -19.44
C GLY A 106 9.27 6.85 -19.04
N LYS A 107 9.54 8.16 -19.01
CA LYS A 107 10.83 8.74 -18.59
C LYS A 107 10.80 9.38 -17.22
N LYS A 108 9.61 9.40 -16.55
CA LYS A 108 9.42 10.06 -15.25
C LYS A 108 9.17 9.04 -14.15
N TRP A 109 9.57 9.36 -12.96
CA TRP A 109 9.31 8.60 -11.75
C TRP A 109 8.00 9.06 -11.15
N ARG A 110 7.07 8.14 -10.95
CA ARG A 110 5.77 8.43 -10.36
C ARG A 110 5.68 7.85 -8.97
N ALA A 111 5.58 8.71 -7.98
CA ALA A 111 5.25 8.34 -6.61
C ALA A 111 3.73 8.24 -6.48
N LYS A 112 3.25 7.14 -5.91
CA LYS A 112 1.86 6.92 -5.55
C LYS A 112 1.79 6.71 -4.06
N PHE A 113 0.83 7.36 -3.42
CA PHE A 113 0.65 7.25 -1.98
C PHE A 113 -0.83 7.12 -1.65
N TYR A 114 -1.20 6.06 -0.94
CA TYR A 114 -2.52 5.82 -0.39
C TYR A 114 -2.55 6.31 1.04
N LYS A 115 -3.50 7.21 1.34
CA LYS A 115 -3.48 8.00 2.57
C LYS A 115 -3.93 7.25 3.80
N LYS A 116 -4.93 6.37 3.67
CA LYS A 116 -5.50 5.62 4.80
C LYS A 116 -5.79 4.20 4.36
N VAL A 117 -4.96 3.28 4.80
CA VAL A 117 -5.02 1.86 4.43
C VAL A 117 -5.08 1.02 5.69
N LEU A 118 -5.94 0.02 5.68
CA LEU A 118 -5.97 -1.04 6.66
C LEU A 118 -5.51 -2.33 5.99
N PHE A 119 -4.46 -2.94 6.51
CA PHE A 119 -3.98 -4.23 6.01
C PHE A 119 -4.63 -5.38 6.77
N SER A 120 -4.79 -6.50 6.07
CA SER A 120 -5.27 -7.77 6.62
C SER A 120 -4.11 -8.76 6.73
N GLU A 121 -4.27 -9.75 7.59
CA GLU A 121 -3.26 -10.79 7.75
C GLU A 121 -3.04 -11.55 6.43
N PRO A 122 -1.77 -11.81 6.07
CA PRO A 122 -1.45 -12.60 4.89
C PRO A 122 -1.79 -14.07 5.12
N ASN A 123 -2.06 -14.78 4.03
CA ASN A 123 -2.14 -16.22 4.08
C ASN A 123 -0.76 -16.83 4.34
N ASP A 124 -0.68 -17.80 5.23
CA ASP A 124 0.54 -18.54 5.52
C ASP A 124 0.66 -19.75 4.56
N GLU A 125 1.43 -19.57 3.49
CA GLU A 125 1.63 -20.59 2.47
C GLU A 125 3.08 -21.08 2.49
N ASN A 126 3.30 -22.28 3.03
CA ASN A 126 4.61 -22.91 3.07
C ASN A 126 4.69 -24.08 2.09
N SER A 127 5.68 -24.08 1.21
CA SER A 127 5.96 -25.21 0.32
C SER A 127 7.36 -25.76 0.52
N THR A 128 7.52 -27.09 0.38
CA THR A 128 8.81 -27.75 0.45
C THR A 128 9.68 -27.38 -0.76
N LYS A 129 10.98 -27.23 -0.51
CA LYS A 129 11.98 -26.96 -1.55
C LYS A 129 11.98 -28.09 -2.58
N GLN A 130 11.72 -27.75 -3.85
CA GLN A 130 11.84 -28.64 -5.00
C GLN A 130 13.18 -28.42 -5.74
N GLU A 131 13.46 -29.23 -6.77
CA GLU A 131 14.69 -29.12 -7.58
C GLU A 131 14.88 -27.74 -8.26
N SER A 132 13.79 -27.02 -8.54
CA SER A 132 13.82 -25.61 -8.95
C SER A 132 13.48 -24.72 -7.76
N THR A 133 14.38 -23.79 -7.41
CA THR A 133 14.11 -22.81 -6.36
C THR A 133 13.06 -21.81 -6.84
N THR A 134 11.83 -21.95 -6.36
CA THR A 134 10.79 -20.94 -6.52
C THR A 134 10.84 -20.04 -5.28
N PHE A 135 11.06 -18.74 -5.49
CA PHE A 135 10.97 -17.78 -4.40
C PHE A 135 9.49 -17.51 -4.09
N GLY A 136 9.05 -17.87 -2.89
CA GLY A 136 7.73 -17.49 -2.40
C GLY A 136 7.70 -15.98 -2.11
N HIS A 137 6.65 -15.31 -2.56
CA HIS A 137 6.36 -13.93 -2.18
C HIS A 137 5.19 -13.94 -1.22
N ILE A 138 5.23 -13.05 -0.23
CA ILE A 138 4.13 -12.88 0.71
C ILE A 138 3.25 -11.75 0.19
N THR A 139 1.95 -12.03 0.06
CA THR A 139 0.98 -11.05 -0.39
C THR A 139 0.24 -10.47 0.81
N LEU A 140 0.43 -9.17 1.04
CA LEU A 140 -0.38 -8.38 1.97
C LEU A 140 -1.54 -7.75 1.21
N GLU A 141 -2.75 -8.02 1.69
CA GLU A 141 -3.96 -7.38 1.18
C GLU A 141 -4.38 -6.25 2.11
N GLY A 142 -4.86 -5.16 1.54
CA GLY A 142 -5.32 -4.01 2.30
C GLY A 142 -6.43 -3.25 1.60
N GLU A 143 -7.16 -2.48 2.37
CA GLU A 143 -8.24 -1.62 1.88
C GLU A 143 -7.87 -0.16 2.13
N ALA A 144 -7.81 0.61 1.04
CA ALA A 144 -7.63 2.05 1.12
C ALA A 144 -9.00 2.73 1.18
N VAL A 145 -9.22 3.51 2.23
CA VAL A 145 -10.44 4.28 2.43
C VAL A 145 -10.16 5.78 2.37
N PRO A 146 -11.15 6.60 2.00
CA PRO A 146 -11.00 8.04 2.01
C PRO A 146 -10.76 8.60 3.42
N LEU A 147 -10.02 9.70 3.49
CA LEU A 147 -9.99 10.58 4.65
C LEU A 147 -11.30 11.36 4.76
N GLU A 148 -11.47 12.12 5.85
CA GLU A 148 -12.66 12.97 6.07
C GLU A 148 -12.86 14.03 4.97
N ASP A 149 -11.77 14.48 4.33
CA ASP A 149 -11.80 15.40 3.19
C ASP A 149 -12.14 14.74 1.85
N GLY A 150 -12.41 13.41 1.86
CA GLY A 150 -12.70 12.61 0.67
C GLY A 150 -11.46 12.19 -0.12
N SER A 151 -10.27 12.64 0.25
CA SER A 151 -9.04 12.27 -0.45
C SER A 151 -8.53 10.90 0.02
N TRP A 152 -8.12 10.03 -0.90
CA TRP A 152 -7.67 8.69 -0.58
C TRP A 152 -6.30 8.34 -1.19
N LYS A 153 -5.91 9.06 -2.25
CA LYS A 153 -4.68 8.79 -2.99
C LYS A 153 -4.02 10.06 -3.49
N ILE A 154 -2.69 10.08 -3.52
CA ILE A 154 -1.89 11.11 -4.17
C ILE A 154 -1.00 10.45 -5.22
N GLU A 155 -0.88 11.06 -6.39
CA GLU A 155 0.12 10.71 -7.39
C GLU A 155 0.92 11.96 -7.77
N LYS A 156 2.25 11.84 -7.81
CA LYS A 156 3.13 12.93 -8.21
C LYS A 156 4.28 12.42 -9.08
N GLU A 157 4.62 13.17 -10.10
CA GLU A 157 5.71 12.85 -11.03
C GLU A 157 6.96 13.66 -10.71
N PHE A 158 8.09 12.99 -10.90
CA PHE A 158 9.42 13.54 -10.68
C PHE A 158 10.35 13.16 -11.83
N ASP A 159 11.34 14.01 -12.08
CA ASP A 159 12.34 13.75 -13.12
C ASP A 159 13.41 12.75 -12.65
N THR A 160 13.64 12.65 -11.33
CA THR A 160 14.63 11.76 -10.73
C THR A 160 14.00 10.83 -9.70
N PHE A 161 14.61 9.65 -9.54
CA PHE A 161 14.20 8.70 -8.50
C PHE A 161 14.40 9.26 -7.09
N ASP A 162 15.52 9.93 -6.85
CA ASP A 162 15.86 10.48 -5.53
C ASP A 162 14.86 11.55 -5.07
N ALA A 163 14.39 12.39 -5.99
CA ALA A 163 13.34 13.36 -5.68
C ALA A 163 12.02 12.68 -5.29
N ALA A 164 11.63 11.62 -6.00
CA ALA A 164 10.44 10.84 -5.66
C ALA A 164 10.59 10.13 -4.31
N LYS A 165 11.78 9.56 -4.03
CA LYS A 165 12.11 8.91 -2.75
C LYS A 165 12.05 9.90 -1.60
N THR A 166 12.69 11.07 -1.74
CA THR A 166 12.66 12.12 -0.73
C THR A 166 11.23 12.59 -0.43
N TYR A 167 10.41 12.71 -1.47
CA TYR A 167 9.01 13.08 -1.31
C TYR A 167 8.21 12.04 -0.49
N LEU A 168 8.31 10.74 -0.82
CA LEU A 168 7.63 9.69 -0.07
C LEU A 168 8.13 9.59 1.37
N ASN A 169 9.45 9.67 1.57
CA ASN A 169 10.05 9.65 2.89
C ASN A 169 9.56 10.81 3.75
N GLY A 170 9.44 12.00 3.17
CA GLY A 170 8.89 13.17 3.84
C GLY A 170 7.42 12.99 4.27
N LEU A 171 6.60 12.28 3.47
CA LEU A 171 5.21 12.00 3.82
C LEU A 171 5.10 11.09 5.04
N VAL A 172 5.92 10.06 5.15
CA VAL A 172 5.84 9.06 6.23
C VAL A 172 6.78 9.34 7.41
N GLY A 173 7.54 10.45 7.37
CA GLY A 173 8.43 10.84 8.44
C GLY A 173 9.72 10.03 8.52
N ILE A 174 10.20 9.47 7.40
CA ILE A 174 11.52 8.83 7.33
C ILE A 174 12.58 9.93 7.20
N THR A 175 13.33 10.14 8.27
CA THR A 175 14.40 11.17 8.35
C THR A 175 15.77 10.64 7.94
N THR A 176 15.92 9.36 7.70
CA THR A 176 17.21 8.77 7.36
C THR A 176 17.60 9.14 5.93
N THR A 177 18.52 10.04 5.83
CA THR A 177 19.41 10.15 4.66
C THR A 177 20.31 8.92 4.65
N PRO A 178 20.44 8.20 3.55
CA PRO A 178 21.35 7.07 3.46
C PRO A 178 22.80 7.50 3.60
#